data_8f8d4a718ac75220569e576b4d287229
#
_entry.id   8f8d4a718ac75220569e576b4d287229
#
_cell.length_a   1.000
_cell.length_b   1.000
_cell.length_c   1.000
_cell.angle_alpha   90.00
_cell.angle_beta   90.00
_cell.angle_gamma   90.00
#
_symmetry.space_group_name_H-M   'P 1'
#
loop_
_entity.id
_entity.type
_entity.pdbx_description
1 polymer ?
#
loop_
_entity_poly.entity_id
_entity_poly.type
_entity_poly.pdbx_seq_one_letter_code
_entity_poly.pdbx_strand_id
1 'polypeptide(L)'
;KSSAASDVYKRQDIYNATAEQYSNVSFVKEGRNVLKSVATEHRATDTQSQAPSNRWIENGSYFRLSSVSLGYTFGKIGNWINSLKLYATCNNVFTITGYSGRDPEINLGGLEPGMDRRTNYYPRTRSFMIGLNVNF
;
A
#
# COMPACT_ATOMS: atom_id res chain seq x y z
N LYS A 1 -27.11 7.54 4.36
CA LYS A 1 -25.94 7.80 5.25
C LYS A 1 -24.67 7.43 4.50
N SER A 2 -23.65 8.24 4.69
CA SER A 2 -22.30 7.96 4.19
C SER A 2 -21.32 7.98 5.36
N SER A 3 -20.28 7.17 5.30
CA SER A 3 -19.17 7.18 6.24
C SER A 3 -17.85 6.95 5.51
N ALA A 4 -16.81 7.58 6.00
CA ALA A 4 -15.46 7.39 5.51
C ALA A 4 -14.50 7.27 6.70
N ALA A 5 -13.52 6.41 6.59
CA ALA A 5 -12.43 6.29 7.53
C ALA A 5 -11.11 6.54 6.80
N SER A 6 -10.26 7.34 7.40
CA SER A 6 -8.96 7.67 6.84
C SER A 6 -7.87 7.54 7.91
N ASP A 7 -6.71 7.10 7.50
CA ASP A 7 -5.53 6.96 8.33
C ASP A 7 -4.44 7.91 7.83
N VAL A 8 -3.83 8.65 8.76
CA VAL A 8 -2.70 9.53 8.49
C VAL A 8 -1.52 9.06 9.32
N TYR A 9 -0.46 8.66 8.68
CA TYR A 9 0.78 8.27 9.33
C TYR A 9 1.90 9.25 8.99
N LYS A 10 2.54 9.81 10.02
CA LYS A 10 3.65 10.77 9.84
C LYS A 10 4.90 10.24 10.51
N ARG A 11 6.06 10.52 9.92
CA ARG A 11 7.40 10.23 10.46
C ARG A 11 7.69 8.74 10.68
N GLN A 12 7.49 7.96 9.66
CA GLN A 12 8.00 6.59 9.63
C GLN A 12 9.11 6.53 8.59
N ASP A 13 10.30 6.12 9.02
CA ASP A 13 11.38 5.82 8.11
C ASP A 13 11.37 4.32 7.79
N ILE A 14 11.46 4.00 6.52
CA ILE A 14 11.41 2.63 6.01
C ILE A 14 12.73 2.31 5.33
N TYR A 15 13.36 1.22 5.73
CA TYR A 15 14.49 0.67 5.00
C TYR A 15 14.01 -0.16 3.82
N ASN A 16 14.23 0.34 2.60
CA ASN A 16 13.80 -0.32 1.37
C ASN A 16 14.80 -1.40 0.93
N ALA A 17 14.76 -2.54 1.60
CA ALA A 17 15.62 -3.67 1.29
C ALA A 17 15.33 -4.27 -0.09
N THR A 18 14.15 -4.04 -0.63
CA THR A 18 13.81 -4.44 -2.00
C THR A 18 14.56 -3.60 -3.02
N ALA A 19 14.62 -2.28 -2.82
CA ALA A 19 15.42 -1.39 -3.69
C ALA A 19 16.90 -1.70 -3.58
N GLU A 20 17.42 -1.96 -2.36
CA GLU A 20 18.79 -2.40 -2.15
C GLU A 20 19.09 -3.69 -2.94
N GLN A 21 18.24 -4.68 -2.86
CA GLN A 21 18.43 -5.95 -3.59
C GLN A 21 18.48 -5.76 -5.11
N TYR A 22 17.61 -4.90 -5.65
CA TYR A 22 17.62 -4.59 -7.09
C TYR A 22 18.77 -3.66 -7.52
N SER A 23 19.51 -3.13 -6.57
CA SER A 23 20.71 -2.33 -6.85
C SER A 23 21.97 -3.16 -7.02
N ASN A 24 21.89 -4.49 -6.97
CA ASN A 24 23.04 -5.37 -7.11
C ASN A 24 23.64 -5.29 -8.51
N VAL A 25 24.89 -4.85 -8.58
CA VAL A 25 25.64 -4.69 -9.85
C VAL A 25 25.79 -6.00 -10.61
N SER A 26 25.89 -7.13 -9.90
CA SER A 26 25.96 -8.43 -10.58
C SER A 26 24.71 -8.72 -11.41
N PHE A 27 23.54 -8.19 -11.01
CA PHE A 27 22.30 -8.32 -11.78
C PHE A 27 22.34 -7.53 -13.10
N VAL A 28 23.05 -6.41 -13.14
CA VAL A 28 23.28 -5.66 -14.39
C VAL A 28 24.06 -6.51 -15.37
N LYS A 29 25.14 -7.17 -14.90
CA LYS A 29 25.97 -8.07 -15.72
C LYS A 29 25.19 -9.29 -16.24
N GLU A 30 24.27 -9.79 -15.43
CA GLU A 30 23.41 -10.92 -15.78
C GLU A 30 22.19 -10.56 -16.64
N GLY A 31 22.02 -9.28 -16.99
CA GLY A 31 20.88 -8.79 -17.76
C GLY A 31 19.53 -8.86 -17.01
N ARG A 32 19.57 -8.92 -15.67
CA ARG A 32 18.36 -8.90 -14.84
C ARG A 32 17.79 -7.50 -14.70
N ASN A 33 16.52 -7.41 -14.37
CA ASN A 33 15.86 -6.15 -14.06
C ASN A 33 16.46 -5.52 -12.80
N VAL A 34 17.01 -4.33 -12.95
CA VAL A 34 17.52 -3.47 -11.88
C VAL A 34 16.85 -2.12 -11.92
N LEU A 35 16.95 -1.35 -10.84
CA LEU A 35 16.46 0.03 -10.84
C LEU A 35 17.22 0.86 -11.86
N LYS A 36 16.51 1.69 -12.61
CA LYS A 36 17.11 2.55 -13.65
C LYS A 36 18.23 3.45 -13.09
N SER A 37 18.06 3.98 -11.89
CA SER A 37 19.07 4.78 -11.20
C SER A 37 20.38 4.00 -11.01
N VAL A 38 20.29 2.73 -10.65
CA VAL A 38 21.44 1.86 -10.44
C VAL A 38 22.15 1.56 -11.77
N ALA A 39 21.40 1.28 -12.82
CA ALA A 39 21.95 0.99 -14.14
C ALA A 39 22.73 2.20 -14.72
N THR A 40 22.35 3.43 -14.34
CA THR A 40 23.02 4.65 -14.82
C THR A 40 24.19 5.11 -13.94
N GLU A 41 24.13 4.86 -12.62
CA GLU A 41 25.10 5.37 -11.65
C GLU A 41 26.29 4.42 -11.42
N HIS A 42 26.07 3.10 -11.55
CA HIS A 42 27.10 2.13 -11.23
C HIS A 42 27.83 1.63 -12.48
N ARG A 43 29.15 1.77 -12.47
CA ARG A 43 30.00 1.12 -13.46
C ARG A 43 30.12 -0.36 -13.13
N ALA A 44 30.36 -1.18 -14.15
CA ALA A 44 30.46 -2.64 -14.05
C ALA A 44 31.54 -3.19 -13.10
N THR A 45 32.35 -2.33 -12.49
CA THR A 45 33.43 -2.67 -11.56
C THR A 45 33.10 -2.45 -10.09
N ASP A 46 31.95 -1.86 -9.78
CA ASP A 46 31.57 -1.55 -8.39
C ASP A 46 30.97 -2.80 -7.73
N THR A 47 31.68 -3.37 -6.77
CA THR A 47 31.27 -4.57 -6.02
C THR A 47 30.59 -4.24 -4.69
N GLN A 48 30.57 -2.97 -4.27
CA GLN A 48 30.08 -2.56 -2.95
C GLN A 48 28.61 -2.08 -2.91
N SER A 49 27.85 -2.29 -3.97
CA SER A 49 26.46 -1.81 -4.07
C SER A 49 25.48 -2.45 -3.06
N GLN A 50 25.91 -3.46 -2.32
CA GLN A 50 25.07 -4.19 -1.34
C GLN A 50 25.31 -3.79 0.12
N ALA A 51 26.18 -2.81 0.39
CA ALA A 51 26.38 -2.36 1.76
C ALA A 51 25.13 -1.65 2.30
N PRO A 52 24.66 -1.97 3.51
CA PRO A 52 23.60 -1.22 4.17
C PRO A 52 23.94 0.26 4.19
N SER A 53 23.06 1.09 3.71
CA SER A 53 23.33 2.53 3.52
C SER A 53 22.05 3.33 3.80
N ASN A 54 22.24 4.53 4.31
CA ASN A 54 21.17 5.52 4.47
C ASN A 54 20.45 5.87 3.14
N ARG A 55 21.07 5.54 2.01
CA ARG A 55 20.47 5.69 0.68
C ARG A 55 19.15 4.92 0.52
N TRP A 56 18.98 3.82 1.25
CA TRP A 56 17.81 2.96 1.19
C TRP A 56 16.76 3.31 2.23
N ILE A 57 17.03 4.32 3.05
CA ILE A 57 16.07 4.81 4.03
C ILE A 57 15.18 5.85 3.34
N GLU A 58 13.91 5.55 3.26
CA GLU A 58 12.90 6.40 2.64
C GLU A 58 11.85 6.85 3.65
N ASN A 59 11.25 8.00 3.39
CA ASN A 59 10.14 8.48 4.20
C ASN A 59 8.88 7.66 3.89
N GLY A 60 8.41 6.90 4.85
CA GLY A 60 7.21 6.08 4.77
C GLY A 60 5.92 6.78 5.20
N SER A 61 5.91 8.09 5.33
CA SER A 61 4.67 8.82 5.66
C SER A 61 3.62 8.64 4.57
N TYR A 62 2.37 8.43 4.98
CA TYR A 62 1.28 8.25 4.04
C TYR A 62 -0.05 8.80 4.57
N PHE A 63 -0.95 9.05 3.65
CA PHE A 63 -2.37 9.25 3.88
C PHE A 63 -3.16 8.17 3.14
N ARG A 64 -4.03 7.47 3.85
CA ARG A 64 -4.87 6.41 3.27
C ARG A 64 -6.33 6.67 3.53
N LEU A 65 -7.15 6.55 2.50
CA LEU A 65 -8.59 6.44 2.63
C LEU A 65 -8.95 4.95 2.73
N SER A 66 -9.11 4.48 3.97
CA SER A 66 -9.23 3.05 4.28
C SER A 66 -10.57 2.48 3.87
N SER A 67 -11.65 3.23 4.08
CA SER A 67 -12.98 2.77 3.68
C SER A 67 -13.92 3.93 3.39
N VAL A 68 -14.79 3.71 2.42
CA VAL A 68 -15.93 4.60 2.13
C VAL A 68 -17.17 3.73 1.99
N SER A 69 -18.22 4.08 2.72
CA SER A 69 -19.51 3.42 2.65
C SER A 69 -20.60 4.41 2.33
N LEU A 70 -21.40 4.08 1.33
CA LEU A 70 -22.60 4.82 0.94
C LEU A 70 -23.80 3.91 1.13
N GLY A 71 -24.83 4.40 1.79
CA GLY A 71 -26.06 3.64 2.00
C GLY A 71 -27.28 4.52 1.87
N TYR A 72 -28.26 4.00 1.14
CA TYR A 72 -29.57 4.63 1.00
C TYR A 72 -30.66 3.68 1.46
N THR A 73 -31.58 4.17 2.27
CA THR A 73 -32.72 3.43 2.76
C THR A 73 -33.97 4.00 2.13
N PHE A 74 -34.61 3.20 1.33
CA PHE A 74 -35.95 3.46 0.82
C PHE A 74 -36.97 3.11 1.93
N GLY A 75 -37.97 3.92 2.09
CA GLY A 75 -39.09 3.62 2.99
C GLY A 75 -39.96 2.51 2.41
N LYS A 76 -41.20 2.43 2.91
CA LYS A 76 -42.18 1.46 2.47
C LYS A 76 -42.37 1.48 0.95
N ILE A 77 -42.20 0.34 0.31
CA ILE A 77 -42.39 0.14 -1.13
C ILE A 77 -43.56 -0.81 -1.33
N GLY A 78 -44.70 -0.27 -1.72
CA GLY A 78 -45.92 -1.05 -1.86
C GLY A 78 -46.44 -1.59 -0.51
N ASN A 79 -47.16 -2.69 -0.55
CA ASN A 79 -47.74 -3.32 0.66
C ASN A 79 -46.88 -4.47 1.24
N TRP A 80 -45.82 -4.86 0.57
CA TRP A 80 -45.07 -6.07 0.87
C TRP A 80 -43.69 -5.81 1.44
N ILE A 81 -43.09 -4.62 1.18
CA ILE A 81 -41.74 -4.28 1.61
C ILE A 81 -41.82 -3.08 2.56
N ASN A 82 -41.49 -3.31 3.82
CA ASN A 82 -41.46 -2.26 4.83
C ASN A 82 -40.26 -1.33 4.70
N SER A 83 -39.10 -1.86 4.34
CA SER A 83 -37.93 -1.05 4.02
C SER A 83 -36.97 -1.81 3.12
N LEU A 84 -36.29 -1.07 2.25
CA LEU A 84 -35.24 -1.56 1.37
C LEU A 84 -34.00 -0.71 1.59
N LYS A 85 -32.88 -1.32 2.01
CA LYS A 85 -31.61 -0.64 2.16
C LYS A 85 -30.62 -1.15 1.13
N LEU A 86 -30.16 -0.24 0.29
CA LEU A 86 -29.05 -0.47 -0.64
C LEU A 86 -27.79 0.16 -0.06
N TYR A 87 -26.67 -0.55 -0.07
CA TYR A 87 -25.38 0.00 0.36
C TYR A 87 -24.24 -0.50 -0.53
N ALA A 88 -23.25 0.35 -0.66
CA ALA A 88 -22.00 0.05 -1.33
C ALA A 88 -20.82 0.46 -0.44
N THR A 89 -19.84 -0.40 -0.32
CA THR A 89 -18.63 -0.15 0.46
C THR A 89 -17.42 -0.41 -0.40
N CYS A 90 -16.46 0.51 -0.37
CA CYS A 90 -15.15 0.36 -0.96
C CYS A 90 -14.09 0.40 0.15
N ASN A 91 -13.25 -0.64 0.24
CA ASN A 91 -12.12 -0.67 1.15
C ASN A 91 -10.82 -0.44 0.38
N ASN A 92 -9.83 0.17 1.06
CA ASN A 92 -8.53 0.55 0.50
C ASN A 92 -8.68 1.39 -0.76
N VAL A 93 -9.43 2.50 -0.65
CA VAL A 93 -9.83 3.33 -1.80
C VAL A 93 -8.61 3.90 -2.51
N PHE A 94 -7.71 4.54 -1.76
CA PHE A 94 -6.41 5.01 -2.26
C PHE A 94 -5.43 5.27 -1.11
N THR A 95 -4.15 5.31 -1.45
CA THR A 95 -3.05 5.71 -0.57
C THR A 95 -2.21 6.76 -1.29
N ILE A 96 -1.91 7.85 -0.61
CA ILE A 96 -1.00 8.90 -1.07
C ILE A 96 0.27 8.79 -0.24
N THR A 97 1.41 8.57 -0.88
CA THR A 97 2.71 8.44 -0.23
C THR A 97 3.83 8.85 -1.17
N GLY A 98 4.94 9.31 -0.60
CA GLY A 98 6.20 9.51 -1.33
C GLY A 98 7.11 8.27 -1.32
N TYR A 99 6.72 7.19 -0.66
CA TYR A 99 7.47 5.96 -0.59
C TYR A 99 7.52 5.25 -1.95
N SER A 100 8.70 4.81 -2.38
CA SER A 100 8.91 4.19 -3.69
C SER A 100 8.54 2.69 -3.73
N GLY A 101 8.37 2.05 -2.55
CA GLY A 101 8.00 0.65 -2.44
C GLY A 101 6.51 0.39 -2.68
N ARG A 102 6.09 -0.83 -2.39
CA ARG A 102 4.72 -1.29 -2.71
C ARG A 102 3.65 -0.72 -1.81
N ASP A 103 3.91 -0.68 -0.52
CA ASP A 103 2.96 -0.19 0.49
C ASP A 103 3.76 0.38 1.67
N PRO A 104 3.51 1.63 2.08
CA PRO A 104 4.22 2.24 3.21
C PRO A 104 3.83 1.65 4.57
N GLU A 105 2.71 0.92 4.65
CA GLU A 105 2.27 0.27 5.89
C GLU A 105 2.97 -1.09 6.05
N ILE A 106 4.23 -1.03 6.45
CA ILE A 106 5.01 -2.23 6.78
C ILE A 106 4.75 -2.60 8.22
N ASN A 107 4.54 -3.90 8.47
CA ASN A 107 4.35 -4.39 9.83
C ASN A 107 5.62 -4.17 10.65
N LEU A 108 5.55 -3.19 11.54
CA LEU A 108 6.61 -2.83 12.47
C LEU A 108 6.46 -3.70 13.71
N GLY A 109 7.25 -4.74 13.81
CA GLY A 109 7.38 -5.55 15.02
C GLY A 109 8.18 -4.82 16.10
N GLY A 110 7.52 -4.01 16.93
CA GLY A 110 8.13 -3.40 18.11
C GLY A 110 9.13 -2.28 17.81
N LEU A 111 10.35 -2.38 18.36
CA LEU A 111 11.41 -1.35 18.26
C LEU A 111 12.25 -1.43 16.98
N GLU A 112 11.97 -2.38 16.11
CA GLU A 112 12.71 -2.49 14.84
C GLU A 112 12.22 -1.48 13.81
N PRO A 113 13.13 -0.82 13.08
CA PRO A 113 12.75 0.04 11.96
C PRO A 113 12.03 -0.78 10.89
N GLY A 114 11.07 -0.19 10.24
CA GLY A 114 10.33 -0.80 9.14
C GLY A 114 11.27 -1.26 8.04
N MET A 115 11.26 -2.55 7.73
CA MET A 115 12.08 -3.11 6.68
C MET A 115 11.19 -3.74 5.61
N ASP A 116 11.18 -3.13 4.43
CA ASP A 116 10.47 -3.68 3.26
C ASP A 116 11.31 -4.77 2.61
N ARG A 117 11.03 -6.01 2.97
CA ARG A 117 11.61 -7.21 2.35
C ARG A 117 10.62 -7.79 1.35
N ARG A 118 11.09 -8.09 0.17
CA ARG A 118 10.31 -8.66 -0.95
C ARG A 118 9.43 -9.86 -0.58
N THR A 119 9.82 -10.64 0.40
CA THR A 119 9.21 -11.93 0.73
C THR A 119 8.13 -11.85 1.80
N ASN A 120 8.06 -10.76 2.55
CA ASN A 120 7.29 -10.75 3.80
C ASN A 120 6.00 -9.94 3.74
N TYR A 121 5.71 -9.25 2.64
CA TYR A 121 4.56 -8.36 2.60
C TYR A 121 3.80 -8.41 1.26
N TYR A 122 2.51 -8.64 1.36
CA TYR A 122 1.58 -8.53 0.24
C TYR A 122 0.81 -7.21 0.35
N PRO A 123 0.81 -6.35 -0.67
CA PRO A 123 0.11 -5.08 -0.61
C PRO A 123 -1.40 -5.28 -0.44
N ARG A 124 -2.04 -4.38 0.28
CA ARG A 124 -3.50 -4.42 0.49
C ARG A 124 -4.23 -4.27 -0.83
N THR A 125 -5.21 -5.11 -1.04
CA THR A 125 -6.06 -5.07 -2.23
C THR A 125 -7.26 -4.15 -2.02
N ARG A 126 -7.71 -3.52 -3.08
CA ARG A 126 -8.96 -2.78 -3.10
C ARG A 126 -10.12 -3.75 -3.22
N SER A 127 -11.14 -3.59 -2.40
CA SER A 127 -12.34 -4.42 -2.47
C SER A 127 -13.59 -3.55 -2.56
N PHE A 128 -14.54 -4.01 -3.36
CA PHE A 128 -15.85 -3.39 -3.52
C PHE A 128 -16.90 -4.37 -3.05
N MET A 129 -17.82 -3.90 -2.22
CA MET A 129 -18.96 -4.66 -1.74
C MET A 129 -20.24 -3.89 -2.03
N ILE A 130 -21.22 -4.57 -2.57
CA ILE A 130 -22.58 -4.05 -2.74
C ILE A 130 -23.51 -4.99 -1.99
N GLY A 131 -24.39 -4.43 -1.19
CA GLY A 131 -25.34 -5.21 -0.42
C GLY A 131 -26.75 -4.63 -0.45
N LEU A 132 -27.69 -5.52 -0.34
CA LEU A 132 -29.12 -5.24 -0.30
C LEU A 132 -29.68 -5.83 0.98
N ASN A 133 -30.45 -5.07 1.72
CA ASN A 133 -31.21 -5.54 2.88
C ASN A 133 -32.68 -5.19 2.68
N VAL A 134 -33.51 -6.21 2.68
CA VAL A 134 -34.95 -6.09 2.47
C VAL A 134 -35.64 -6.51 3.76
N ASN A 135 -36.55 -5.70 4.25
CA ASN A 135 -37.40 -5.99 5.40
C ASN A 135 -38.87 -6.01 4.94
N PHE A 136 -39.50 -7.15 5.15
CA PHE A 136 -40.88 -7.42 4.75
C PHE A 136 -41.86 -7.11 5.87
#